data_e56a33fc49fcb50d8e41ada2608bb464
#
_entry.id   e56a33fc49fcb50d8e41ada2608bb464
#
_cell.length_a   1.000
_cell.length_b   1.000
_cell.length_c   1.000
_cell.angle_alpha   90.00
_cell.angle_beta   90.00
_cell.angle_gamma   90.00
#
_symmetry.space_group_name_H-M   'P 1'
#
loop_
_entity.id
_entity.type
_entity.pdbx_description
1 polymer ?
#
loop_
_entity_poly.entity_id
_entity_poly.type
_entity_poly.pdbx_seq_one_letter_code
_entity_poly.pdbx_strand_id
1 'polypeptide(L)'
;TPEFQGAAKNFLQQFGLPDEWGSLLLVLDVHEPKWVKEALAATKGMYAKRSLIEQKGFKGKVKVLVMTTADKEVRLEGEKTLEEL
;
A
#
# COMPACT_ATOMS: atom_id res chain seq x y z
N THR A 1 8.82 5.69 -11.24
CA THR A 1 9.62 6.76 -11.86
C THR A 1 9.68 7.97 -10.95
N PRO A 2 10.67 8.85 -11.10
CA PRO A 2 10.72 10.08 -10.32
C PRO A 2 9.48 10.95 -10.49
N GLU A 3 8.92 11.02 -11.70
CA GLU A 3 7.69 11.76 -11.97
C GLU A 3 6.51 11.19 -11.19
N PHE A 4 6.38 9.87 -11.16
CA PHE A 4 5.33 9.22 -10.38
C PHE A 4 5.47 9.56 -8.89
N GLN A 5 6.69 9.43 -8.35
CA GLN A 5 6.94 9.69 -6.92
C GLN A 5 6.55 11.13 -6.55
N GLY A 6 6.97 12.11 -7.35
CA GLY A 6 6.67 13.52 -7.11
C GLY A 6 5.17 13.81 -7.19
N ALA A 7 4.51 13.33 -8.24
CA ALA A 7 3.08 13.54 -8.44
C ALA A 7 2.25 12.89 -7.34
N ALA A 8 2.60 11.67 -6.96
CA ALA A 8 1.89 10.93 -5.92
C ALA A 8 2.00 11.62 -4.56
N LYS A 9 3.21 12.06 -4.19
CA LYS A 9 3.43 12.76 -2.93
C LYS A 9 2.66 14.08 -2.88
N ASN A 10 2.66 14.84 -3.97
CA ASN A 10 1.88 16.07 -4.05
C ASN A 10 0.39 15.81 -3.86
N PHE A 11 -0.13 14.79 -4.54
CA PHE A 11 -1.54 14.41 -4.42
C PHE A 11 -1.89 14.08 -2.97
N LEU A 12 -1.07 13.25 -2.33
CA LEU A 12 -1.31 12.82 -0.96
C LEU A 12 -1.26 13.99 0.02
N GLN A 13 -0.33 14.92 -0.18
CA GLN A 13 -0.22 16.10 0.68
C GLN A 13 -1.43 17.03 0.55
N GLN A 14 -1.97 17.16 -0.67
CA GLN A 14 -3.11 18.04 -0.92
C GLN A 14 -4.45 17.42 -0.56
N PHE A 15 -4.64 16.14 -0.86
CA PHE A 15 -5.96 15.51 -0.78
C PHE A 15 -6.04 14.38 0.26
N GLY A 16 -4.91 13.97 0.81
CA GLY A 16 -4.87 12.86 1.73
C GLY A 16 -4.98 11.50 1.03
N LEU A 17 -5.16 10.46 1.82
CA LEU A 17 -5.23 9.09 1.33
C LEU A 17 -6.50 8.88 0.50
N PRO A 18 -6.41 8.28 -0.69
CA PRO A 18 -7.62 7.95 -1.45
C PRO A 18 -8.43 6.85 -0.75
N ASP A 19 -9.70 6.74 -1.12
CA ASP A 19 -10.61 5.75 -0.53
C ASP A 19 -11.02 4.65 -1.51
N GLU A 20 -10.32 4.54 -2.63
CA GLU A 20 -10.63 3.59 -3.69
C GLU A 20 -9.50 2.58 -3.80
N TRP A 21 -9.86 1.28 -3.96
CA TRP A 21 -8.93 0.15 -3.91
C TRP A 21 -7.74 0.30 -4.86
N GLY A 22 -8.00 0.58 -6.14
CA GLY A 22 -6.93 0.69 -7.13
C GLY A 22 -5.95 1.80 -6.80
N SER A 23 -6.47 2.95 -6.37
CA SER A 23 -5.63 4.08 -5.99
C SER A 23 -4.80 3.79 -4.75
N LEU A 24 -5.39 3.09 -3.77
CA LEU A 24 -4.66 2.68 -2.56
C LEU A 24 -3.50 1.75 -2.91
N LEU A 25 -3.69 0.84 -3.87
CA LEU A 25 -2.60 -0.04 -4.31
C LEU A 25 -1.44 0.75 -4.91
N LEU A 26 -1.74 1.84 -5.63
CA LEU A 26 -0.70 2.72 -6.17
C LEU A 26 0.08 3.42 -5.05
N VAL A 27 -0.58 3.77 -3.95
CA VAL A 27 0.09 4.40 -2.81
C VAL A 27 1.15 3.47 -2.21
N LEU A 28 0.96 2.15 -2.31
CA LEU A 28 1.97 1.20 -1.82
C LEU A 28 3.29 1.29 -2.57
N ASP A 29 3.31 1.92 -3.76
CA ASP A 29 4.52 2.12 -4.55
C ASP A 29 5.20 3.48 -4.26
N VAL A 30 4.61 4.30 -3.39
CA VAL A 30 5.17 5.61 -3.04
C VAL A 30 6.31 5.41 -2.05
N HIS A 31 7.43 6.11 -2.27
CA HIS A 31 8.59 6.03 -1.37
C HIS A 31 8.42 7.00 -0.19
N GLU A 32 7.35 6.79 0.58
CA GLU A 32 7.04 7.58 1.76
C GLU A 32 6.41 6.65 2.79
N PRO A 33 7.17 6.19 3.80
CA PRO A 33 6.69 5.18 4.75
C PRO A 33 5.36 5.50 5.41
N LYS A 34 5.14 6.77 5.77
CA LYS A 34 3.90 7.19 6.39
C LYS A 34 2.68 6.81 5.55
N TRP A 35 2.72 7.15 4.25
CA TRP A 35 1.60 6.89 3.35
C TRP A 35 1.43 5.41 3.05
N VAL A 36 2.54 4.69 2.93
CA VAL A 36 2.50 3.25 2.69
C VAL A 36 1.83 2.53 3.87
N LYS A 37 2.19 2.90 5.09
CA LYS A 37 1.58 2.30 6.29
C LYS A 37 0.08 2.60 6.37
N GLU A 38 -0.32 3.82 6.06
CA GLU A 38 -1.74 4.19 6.05
C GLU A 38 -2.51 3.43 4.96
N ALA A 39 -1.91 3.27 3.78
CA ALA A 39 -2.54 2.52 2.70
C ALA A 39 -2.67 1.03 3.05
N LEU A 40 -1.69 0.44 3.72
CA LEU A 40 -1.77 -0.95 4.19
C LEU A 40 -2.96 -1.12 5.15
N ALA A 41 -3.13 -0.20 6.09
CA ALA A 41 -4.24 -0.26 7.04
C ALA A 41 -5.59 -0.14 6.32
N ALA A 42 -5.70 0.79 5.37
CA ALA A 42 -6.94 1.00 4.63
C ALA A 42 -7.30 -0.21 3.77
N THR A 43 -6.34 -0.75 3.02
CA THR A 43 -6.58 -1.91 2.15
C THR A 43 -6.90 -3.17 2.95
N LYS A 44 -6.25 -3.35 4.10
CA LYS A 44 -6.55 -4.45 5.00
C LYS A 44 -8.02 -4.43 5.44
N GLY A 45 -8.54 -3.25 5.74
CA GLY A 45 -9.95 -3.09 6.12
C GLY A 45 -10.94 -3.38 4.99
N MET A 46 -10.52 -3.26 3.73
CA MET A 46 -11.36 -3.50 2.57
C MET A 46 -11.24 -4.93 2.02
N TYR A 47 -10.19 -5.64 2.40
CA TYR A 47 -9.76 -6.89 1.79
C TYR A 47 -10.87 -7.96 1.71
N ALA A 48 -11.60 -8.16 2.81
CA ALA A 48 -12.59 -9.23 2.89
C ALA A 48 -13.72 -9.09 1.86
N LYS A 49 -13.98 -7.87 1.39
CA LYS A 49 -15.05 -7.59 0.43
C LYS A 49 -14.56 -7.57 -1.02
N ARG A 50 -13.28 -7.79 -1.25
CA ARG A 50 -12.72 -7.77 -2.61
C ARG A 50 -12.82 -9.15 -3.25
N SER A 51 -12.77 -9.18 -4.59
CA SER A 51 -12.80 -10.43 -5.34
C SER A 51 -11.56 -11.28 -5.04
N LEU A 52 -11.61 -12.58 -5.34
CA LEU A 52 -10.44 -13.46 -5.14
C LEU A 52 -9.24 -13.00 -5.95
N ILE A 53 -9.46 -12.51 -7.17
CA ILE A 53 -8.36 -12.00 -8.01
C ILE A 53 -7.72 -10.78 -7.35
N GLU A 54 -8.54 -9.85 -6.85
CA GLU A 54 -8.04 -8.67 -6.16
C GLU A 54 -7.30 -9.03 -4.88
N GLN A 55 -7.82 -9.99 -4.12
CA GLN A 55 -7.17 -10.45 -2.90
C GLN A 55 -5.79 -11.05 -3.19
N LYS A 56 -5.70 -11.89 -4.22
CA LYS A 56 -4.42 -12.48 -4.62
C LYS A 56 -3.43 -11.43 -5.10
N GLY A 57 -3.91 -10.46 -5.89
CA GLY A 57 -3.09 -9.36 -6.35
C GLY A 57 -2.53 -8.54 -5.21
N PHE A 58 -3.35 -8.24 -4.22
CA PHE A 58 -2.93 -7.50 -3.03
C PHE A 58 -1.86 -8.27 -2.26
N LYS A 59 -2.08 -9.56 -1.98
CA LYS A 59 -1.08 -10.37 -1.28
C LYS A 59 0.26 -10.39 -2.00
N GLY A 60 0.23 -10.56 -3.32
CA GLY A 60 1.44 -10.53 -4.13
C GLY A 60 2.17 -9.20 -4.03
N LYS A 61 1.42 -8.11 -4.09
CA LYS A 61 1.99 -6.77 -4.00
C LYS A 61 2.62 -6.52 -2.63
N VAL A 62 1.96 -6.94 -1.55
CA VAL A 62 2.50 -6.78 -0.20
C VAL A 62 3.76 -7.64 -0.02
N LYS A 63 3.78 -8.85 -0.57
CA LYS A 63 4.99 -9.68 -0.51
C LYS A 63 6.18 -9.00 -1.19
N VAL A 64 5.97 -8.41 -2.37
CA VAL A 64 7.02 -7.67 -3.06
C VAL A 64 7.45 -6.46 -2.24
N LEU A 65 6.50 -5.73 -1.66
CA LEU A 65 6.81 -4.59 -0.82
C LEU A 65 7.69 -4.99 0.37
N VAL A 66 7.34 -6.07 1.07
CA VAL A 66 8.13 -6.57 2.20
C VAL A 66 9.54 -6.92 1.78
N MET A 67 9.70 -7.51 0.59
CA MET A 67 11.00 -7.93 0.08
C MET A 67 11.87 -6.77 -0.39
N THR A 68 11.26 -5.67 -0.83
CA THR A 68 11.99 -4.59 -1.50
C THR A 68 12.12 -3.30 -0.69
N THR A 69 11.30 -3.13 0.35
CA THR A 69 11.33 -1.89 1.13
C THR A 69 12.62 -1.79 1.95
N ALA A 70 13.19 -0.58 2.00
CA ALA A 70 14.32 -0.29 2.87
C ALA A 70 13.85 0.12 4.27
N ASP A 71 12.56 0.43 4.43
CA ASP A 71 12.01 0.90 5.69
C ASP A 71 11.59 -0.28 6.57
N LYS A 72 12.13 -0.31 7.78
CA LYS A 72 11.88 -1.41 8.72
C LYS A 72 10.42 -1.47 9.19
N GLU A 73 9.82 -0.31 9.43
CA GLU A 73 8.44 -0.27 9.90
C GLU A 73 7.47 -0.71 8.81
N VAL A 74 7.71 -0.30 7.55
CA VAL A 74 6.91 -0.75 6.42
C VAL A 74 7.00 -2.26 6.28
N ARG A 75 8.21 -2.82 6.42
CA ARG A 75 8.39 -4.27 6.34
C ARG A 75 7.59 -4.99 7.42
N LEU A 76 7.69 -4.52 8.66
CA LEU A 76 6.96 -5.14 9.77
C LEU A 76 5.44 -5.05 9.59
N GLU A 77 4.94 -3.90 9.15
CA GLU A 77 3.52 -3.73 8.89
C GLU A 77 3.06 -4.60 7.71
N GLY A 78 3.87 -4.74 6.69
CA GLY A 78 3.56 -5.63 5.57
C GLY A 78 3.51 -7.09 6.00
N GLU A 79 4.49 -7.54 6.77
CA GLU A 79 4.51 -8.91 7.31
C GLU A 79 3.29 -9.17 8.18
N LYS A 80 2.97 -8.24 9.06
CA LYS A 80 1.80 -8.33 9.94
C LYS A 80 0.50 -8.41 9.12
N THR A 81 0.40 -7.58 8.08
CA THR A 81 -0.75 -7.61 7.19
C THR A 81 -0.93 -8.98 6.55
N LEU A 82 0.15 -9.58 6.04
CA LEU A 82 0.08 -10.90 5.43
C LEU A 82 -0.34 -11.99 6.43
N GLU A 83 0.13 -11.90 7.67
CA GLU A 83 -0.26 -12.84 8.71
C GLU A 83 -1.73 -12.78 9.06
N GLU A 84 -2.32 -11.60 8.99
CA GLU A 84 -3.72 -11.37 9.37
C GLU A 84 -4.71 -11.66 8.25
N LEU A 85 -4.24 -11.92 7.05
CA LEU A 85 -5.09 -12.30 5.92
C LEU A 85 -5.17 -13.83 5.77
#